data_d599cf27ef86f133004217f32d72f436
#
_entry.id   d599cf27ef86f133004217f32d72f436
#
_cell.length_a   1.000
_cell.length_b   1.000
_cell.length_c   1.000
_cell.angle_alpha   90.00
_cell.angle_beta   90.00
_cell.angle_gamma   90.00
#
_symmetry.space_group_name_H-M   'P 1'
#
loop_
_entity.id
_entity.type
_entity.pdbx_description
1 polymer ?
#
loop_
_entity_poly.entity_id
_entity_poly.type
_entity_poly.pdbx_seq_one_letter_code
_entity_poly.pdbx_strand_id
1 'polypeptide(L)'
;GLSPAISIEQKATSHNPRSTVGTVTEIHDYLRLLYARAGTPFCPDHGLPLAAQTVSQMVDAVLALPEDTKLMILAPVAREKKGEFTELFAQMQALGYIRFRVDGQTYEHENLPALKKTEKHNIDVVIDRVKVRADLQQRLAESIEAALRIGSGVGGHDGNGRVLALEMDTGQEHLFSSKFACPVCSYSLAELEPRLFSFNSPMGACPACDGIGQREVFDPARVVAFPTLSLASGAIKGWDRRNGYYFAMLE
;
A
#
# COMPACT_ATOMS: atom_id res chain seq x y z
N GLY A 1 -42.02 -35.79 -42.20
CA GLY A 1 -40.75 -35.14 -41.84
C GLY A 1 -41.01 -34.05 -40.79
N LEU A 2 -40.21 -33.99 -39.76
CA LEU A 2 -40.23 -32.91 -38.81
C LEU A 2 -39.66 -31.66 -39.45
N SER A 3 -40.27 -30.50 -39.22
CA SER A 3 -39.72 -29.22 -39.63
C SER A 3 -38.42 -28.91 -38.88
N PRO A 4 -37.46 -28.20 -39.46
CA PRO A 4 -36.23 -27.83 -38.78
C PRO A 4 -36.56 -27.01 -37.53
N ALA A 5 -36.10 -27.45 -36.35
CA ALA A 5 -36.27 -26.75 -35.08
C ALA A 5 -34.99 -25.95 -34.83
N ILE A 6 -35.15 -24.67 -34.49
CA ILE A 6 -34.06 -23.84 -33.96
C ILE A 6 -34.13 -23.92 -32.45
N SER A 7 -33.12 -24.53 -31.83
CA SER A 7 -32.95 -24.49 -30.40
C SER A 7 -32.00 -23.32 -30.08
N ILE A 8 -32.49 -22.38 -29.30
CA ILE A 8 -31.66 -21.36 -28.69
C ILE A 8 -31.30 -21.86 -27.28
N GLU A 9 -30.14 -22.48 -27.18
CA GLU A 9 -29.61 -22.87 -25.89
C GLU A 9 -29.06 -21.65 -25.17
N GLN A 10 -29.56 -21.40 -23.97
CA GLN A 10 -28.87 -20.57 -23.01
C GLN A 10 -27.55 -21.28 -22.68
N LYS A 11 -26.41 -20.63 -22.98
CA LYS A 11 -25.09 -21.20 -22.74
C LYS A 11 -25.06 -21.77 -21.33
N ALA A 12 -24.79 -23.05 -21.17
CA ALA A 12 -24.70 -23.70 -19.88
C ALA A 12 -23.82 -22.84 -18.96
N THR A 13 -24.30 -22.53 -17.78
CA THR A 13 -23.55 -21.74 -16.81
C THR A 13 -22.19 -22.39 -16.62
N SER A 14 -21.15 -21.69 -17.00
CA SER A 14 -19.78 -22.16 -16.82
C SER A 14 -19.57 -22.40 -15.32
N HIS A 15 -19.15 -23.60 -14.95
CA HIS A 15 -18.80 -23.92 -13.56
C HIS A 15 -17.50 -23.24 -13.11
N ASN A 16 -16.89 -22.46 -14.00
CA ASN A 16 -15.70 -21.68 -13.67
C ASN A 16 -16.13 -20.44 -12.85
N PRO A 17 -15.78 -20.34 -11.57
CA PRO A 17 -16.17 -19.24 -10.69
C PRO A 17 -15.62 -17.87 -11.15
N ARG A 18 -14.64 -17.86 -12.05
CA ARG A 18 -14.08 -16.65 -12.66
C ARG A 18 -14.81 -16.22 -13.93
N SER A 19 -15.78 -17.01 -14.42
CA SER A 19 -16.59 -16.65 -15.59
C SER A 19 -17.85 -15.93 -15.11
N THR A 20 -17.89 -14.63 -15.33
CA THR A 20 -19.04 -13.77 -15.01
C THR A 20 -19.61 -13.18 -16.28
N VAL A 21 -20.83 -12.64 -16.23
CA VAL A 21 -21.42 -11.93 -17.37
C VAL A 21 -20.48 -10.82 -17.85
N GLY A 22 -19.89 -10.07 -16.95
CA GLY A 22 -18.94 -8.99 -17.28
C GLY A 22 -17.69 -9.46 -18.03
N THR A 23 -17.16 -10.66 -17.71
CA THR A 23 -15.99 -11.22 -18.41
C THR A 23 -16.33 -11.86 -19.74
N VAL A 24 -17.50 -12.48 -19.86
CA VAL A 24 -17.95 -13.11 -21.12
C VAL A 24 -18.36 -12.07 -22.16
N THR A 25 -18.88 -10.93 -21.71
CA THR A 25 -19.29 -9.80 -22.58
C THR A 25 -18.19 -8.77 -22.79
N GLU A 26 -17.01 -8.97 -22.22
CA GLU A 26 -15.88 -8.02 -22.24
C GLU A 26 -16.15 -6.69 -21.52
N ILE A 27 -17.35 -6.48 -20.95
CA ILE A 27 -17.70 -5.26 -20.19
C ILE A 27 -16.69 -5.02 -19.06
N HIS A 28 -16.27 -6.07 -18.39
CA HIS A 28 -15.27 -5.98 -17.31
C HIS A 28 -13.93 -5.42 -17.81
N ASP A 29 -13.52 -5.74 -19.03
CA ASP A 29 -12.27 -5.24 -19.60
C ASP A 29 -12.33 -3.75 -19.90
N TYR A 30 -13.47 -3.25 -20.35
CA TYR A 30 -13.69 -1.81 -20.50
C TYR A 30 -13.77 -1.09 -19.15
N LEU A 31 -14.46 -1.67 -18.15
CA LEU A 31 -14.56 -1.07 -16.83
C LEU A 31 -13.20 -0.93 -16.14
N ARG A 32 -12.35 -1.97 -16.17
CA ARG A 32 -11.01 -1.89 -15.56
C ARG A 32 -10.12 -0.85 -16.24
N LEU A 33 -10.25 -0.67 -17.56
CA LEU A 33 -9.56 0.39 -18.29
C LEU A 33 -10.08 1.77 -17.88
N LEU A 34 -11.41 1.92 -17.80
CA LEU A 34 -12.05 3.17 -17.40
C LEU A 34 -11.62 3.58 -15.98
N TYR A 35 -11.69 2.66 -15.02
CA TYR A 35 -11.29 2.95 -13.64
C TYR A 35 -9.79 3.23 -13.51
N ALA A 36 -8.93 2.54 -14.27
CA ALA A 36 -7.50 2.78 -14.26
C ALA A 36 -7.11 4.13 -14.87
N ARG A 37 -7.88 4.64 -15.85
CA ARG A 37 -7.56 5.87 -16.59
C ARG A 37 -8.28 7.11 -16.08
N ALA A 38 -9.52 6.96 -15.63
CA ALA A 38 -10.40 8.07 -15.24
C ALA A 38 -10.90 7.96 -13.79
N GLY A 39 -10.63 6.86 -13.08
CA GLY A 39 -11.05 6.66 -11.70
C GLY A 39 -10.24 7.52 -10.73
N THR A 40 -10.89 8.03 -9.71
CA THR A 40 -10.24 8.67 -8.56
C THR A 40 -10.16 7.66 -7.43
N PRO A 41 -8.96 7.23 -7.00
CA PRO A 41 -8.82 6.32 -5.89
C PRO A 41 -9.07 7.03 -4.57
N PHE A 42 -9.65 6.30 -3.62
CA PHE A 42 -9.92 6.79 -2.27
C PHE A 42 -9.22 5.91 -1.24
N CYS A 43 -8.80 6.52 -0.14
CA CYS A 43 -8.27 5.78 1.00
C CYS A 43 -9.38 4.92 1.62
N PRO A 44 -9.17 3.61 1.81
CA PRO A 44 -10.20 2.72 2.39
C PRO A 44 -10.53 3.07 3.83
N ASP A 45 -9.56 3.61 4.60
CA ASP A 45 -9.75 3.91 6.02
C ASP A 45 -10.34 5.31 6.26
N HIS A 46 -9.98 6.29 5.41
CA HIS A 46 -10.34 7.69 5.63
C HIS A 46 -11.35 8.25 4.61
N GLY A 47 -11.63 7.52 3.52
CA GLY A 47 -12.54 7.99 2.46
C GLY A 47 -12.04 9.24 1.71
N LEU A 48 -10.77 9.63 1.90
CA LEU A 48 -10.18 10.79 1.24
C LEU A 48 -9.64 10.41 -0.15
N PRO A 49 -9.77 11.29 -1.15
CA PRO A 49 -9.21 11.04 -2.47
C PRO A 49 -7.68 10.99 -2.38
N LEU A 50 -7.12 10.02 -3.10
CA LEU A 50 -5.67 9.90 -3.24
C LEU A 50 -5.24 10.65 -4.49
N ALA A 51 -4.26 11.53 -4.36
CA ALA A 51 -3.72 12.31 -5.48
C ALA A 51 -2.23 12.02 -5.65
N ALA A 52 -1.81 11.84 -6.90
CA ALA A 52 -0.41 11.86 -7.30
C ALA A 52 -0.13 13.22 -7.94
N GLN A 53 0.96 13.85 -7.54
CA GLN A 53 1.38 15.15 -8.03
C GLN A 53 2.69 15.03 -8.81
N THR A 54 2.81 15.79 -9.90
CA THR A 54 4.09 15.95 -10.57
C THR A 54 4.99 16.91 -9.77
N VAL A 55 6.30 16.84 -9.99
CA VAL A 55 7.26 17.79 -9.36
C VAL A 55 6.88 19.23 -9.66
N SER A 56 6.46 19.53 -10.88
CA SER A 56 6.02 20.88 -11.25
C SER A 56 4.82 21.35 -10.41
N GLN A 57 3.80 20.49 -10.24
CA GLN A 57 2.64 20.81 -9.40
C GLN A 57 3.00 21.03 -7.92
N MET A 58 3.98 20.25 -7.40
CA MET A 58 4.48 20.43 -6.04
C MET A 58 5.20 21.77 -5.89
N VAL A 59 6.05 22.12 -6.88
CA VAL A 59 6.77 23.40 -6.94
C VAL A 59 5.77 24.56 -6.99
N ASP A 60 4.78 24.50 -7.87
CA ASP A 60 3.76 25.55 -8.03
C ASP A 60 2.97 25.74 -6.72
N ALA A 61 2.62 24.65 -6.06
CA ALA A 61 1.91 24.70 -4.78
C ALA A 61 2.75 25.33 -3.65
N VAL A 62 4.06 25.06 -3.62
CA VAL A 62 4.97 25.69 -2.64
C VAL A 62 5.19 27.17 -2.97
N LEU A 63 5.35 27.53 -4.25
CA LEU A 63 5.52 28.93 -4.68
C LEU A 63 4.24 29.77 -4.50
N ALA A 64 3.08 29.13 -4.38
CA ALA A 64 1.82 29.82 -4.07
C ALA A 64 1.70 30.25 -2.58
N LEU A 65 2.61 29.78 -1.71
CA LEU A 65 2.68 30.25 -0.32
C LEU A 65 3.16 31.72 -0.26
N PRO A 66 2.87 32.44 0.84
CA PRO A 66 3.28 33.83 0.99
C PRO A 66 4.79 34.01 0.76
N GLU A 67 5.15 35.11 0.08
CA GLU A 67 6.55 35.47 -0.13
C GLU A 67 7.26 35.58 1.23
N ASP A 68 8.55 35.20 1.24
CA ASP A 68 9.41 35.17 2.42
C ASP A 68 9.08 34.07 3.44
N THR A 69 8.08 33.20 3.22
CA THR A 69 7.84 32.03 4.07
C THR A 69 9.09 31.15 4.12
N LYS A 70 9.56 30.84 5.33
CA LYS A 70 10.70 29.95 5.55
C LYS A 70 10.23 28.51 5.57
N LEU A 71 10.75 27.70 4.69
CA LEU A 71 10.38 26.30 4.53
C LEU A 71 11.55 25.37 4.77
N MET A 72 11.25 24.22 5.35
CA MET A 72 12.13 23.07 5.42
C MET A 72 11.55 21.97 4.52
N ILE A 73 12.31 21.58 3.48
CA ILE A 73 11.94 20.48 2.59
C ILE A 73 12.44 19.18 3.22
N LEU A 74 11.54 18.26 3.47
CA LEU A 74 11.76 17.05 4.22
C LEU A 74 11.41 15.82 3.38
N ALA A 75 12.21 14.77 3.48
CA ALA A 75 11.90 13.44 2.95
C ALA A 75 11.48 12.52 4.09
N PRO A 76 10.20 12.11 4.18
CA PRO A 76 9.75 11.13 5.16
C PRO A 76 10.36 9.75 4.88
N VAL A 77 11.11 9.21 5.85
CA VAL A 77 11.78 7.89 5.73
C VAL A 77 11.25 6.84 6.71
N ALA A 78 10.65 7.26 7.81
CA ALA A 78 9.92 6.38 8.72
C ALA A 78 8.65 7.08 9.24
N ARG A 79 7.54 6.34 9.28
CA ARG A 79 6.26 6.79 9.85
C ARG A 79 5.71 5.69 10.74
N GLU A 80 5.49 6.01 12.04
CA GLU A 80 4.94 5.09 13.04
C GLU A 80 5.69 3.74 13.09
N LYS A 81 7.00 3.73 12.79
CA LYS A 81 7.84 2.54 12.78
C LYS A 81 8.64 2.38 14.05
N LYS A 82 8.73 1.14 14.54
CA LYS A 82 9.58 0.76 15.67
C LYS A 82 11.00 0.48 15.20
N GLY A 83 12.00 0.91 15.95
CA GLY A 83 13.41 0.64 15.64
C GLY A 83 14.35 1.69 16.22
N GLU A 84 15.63 1.39 16.21
CA GLU A 84 16.71 2.30 16.61
C GLU A 84 17.23 3.16 15.46
N PHE A 85 16.97 2.76 14.22
CA PHE A 85 17.28 3.47 12.97
C PHE A 85 18.75 3.88 12.76
N THR A 86 19.70 3.25 13.50
CA THR A 86 21.13 3.56 13.41
C THR A 86 21.69 3.38 11.99
N GLU A 87 21.31 2.28 11.31
CA GLU A 87 21.71 2.02 9.94
C GLU A 87 21.14 3.05 8.95
N LEU A 88 19.88 3.47 9.16
CA LEU A 88 19.25 4.50 8.35
C LEU A 88 20.01 5.83 8.46
N PHE A 89 20.31 6.26 9.67
CA PHE A 89 21.06 7.51 9.88
C PHE A 89 22.46 7.44 9.27
N ALA A 90 23.15 6.31 9.42
CA ALA A 90 24.49 6.12 8.82
C ALA A 90 24.43 6.14 7.26
N GLN A 91 23.42 5.51 6.66
CA GLN A 91 23.21 5.56 5.20
C GLN A 91 22.93 6.97 4.70
N MET A 92 22.06 7.71 5.41
CA MET A 92 21.73 9.07 5.03
C MET A 92 22.93 10.00 5.18
N GLN A 93 23.75 9.81 6.23
CA GLN A 93 25.00 10.54 6.41
C GLN A 93 25.99 10.26 5.26
N ALA A 94 26.12 9.01 4.85
CA ALA A 94 26.98 8.63 3.70
C ALA A 94 26.53 9.29 2.39
N LEU A 95 25.23 9.62 2.26
CA LEU A 95 24.68 10.37 1.13
C LEU A 95 24.83 11.91 1.30
N GLY A 96 25.41 12.37 2.40
CA GLY A 96 25.66 13.79 2.67
C GLY A 96 24.55 14.50 3.47
N TYR A 97 23.54 13.78 3.96
CA TYR A 97 22.48 14.36 4.78
C TYR A 97 22.85 14.33 6.25
N ILE A 98 22.96 15.49 6.86
CA ILE A 98 23.44 15.65 8.26
C ILE A 98 22.36 16.14 9.23
N ARG A 99 21.16 16.42 8.75
CA ARG A 99 20.04 16.89 9.59
C ARG A 99 18.81 16.02 9.43
N PHE A 100 18.19 15.74 10.56
CA PHE A 100 17.03 14.87 10.66
C PHE A 100 15.98 15.53 11.55
N ARG A 101 14.72 15.31 11.20
CA ARG A 101 13.60 15.62 12.10
C ARG A 101 13.09 14.31 12.66
N VAL A 102 13.18 14.15 13.98
CA VAL A 102 12.75 12.97 14.71
C VAL A 102 11.64 13.37 15.66
N ASP A 103 10.47 12.74 15.52
CA ASP A 103 9.29 12.98 16.34
C ASP A 103 8.95 14.48 16.50
N GLY A 104 9.07 15.22 15.39
CA GLY A 104 8.76 16.64 15.30
C GLY A 104 9.91 17.59 15.67
N GLN A 105 11.02 17.09 16.20
CA GLN A 105 12.18 17.92 16.56
C GLN A 105 13.35 17.71 15.60
N THR A 106 14.06 18.80 15.28
CA THR A 106 15.19 18.76 14.34
C THR A 106 16.51 18.59 15.07
N TYR A 107 17.31 17.62 14.64
CA TYR A 107 18.63 17.28 15.20
C TYR A 107 19.68 17.28 14.11
N GLU A 108 20.92 17.60 14.46
CA GLU A 108 22.07 17.27 13.65
C GLU A 108 22.51 15.82 13.94
N HIS A 109 23.15 15.17 12.96
CA HIS A 109 23.54 13.77 13.06
C HIS A 109 24.34 13.46 14.36
N GLU A 110 25.21 14.38 14.77
CA GLU A 110 26.04 14.23 15.96
C GLU A 110 25.26 14.27 17.27
N ASN A 111 24.05 14.85 17.26
CA ASN A 111 23.19 15.06 18.43
C ASN A 111 21.88 14.29 18.35
N LEU A 112 21.82 13.22 17.56
CA LEU A 112 20.62 12.40 17.44
C LEU A 112 20.26 11.76 18.79
N PRO A 113 18.97 11.72 19.16
CA PRO A 113 18.54 11.05 20.36
C PRO A 113 18.70 9.53 20.22
N ALA A 114 18.97 8.84 21.31
CA ALA A 114 18.93 7.39 21.36
C ALA A 114 17.49 6.91 21.26
N LEU A 115 17.12 6.29 20.13
CA LEU A 115 15.77 5.81 19.88
C LEU A 115 15.57 4.42 20.47
N LYS A 116 14.41 4.18 21.07
CA LYS A 116 14.09 2.87 21.65
C LYS A 116 13.48 1.94 20.63
N LYS A 117 13.98 0.73 20.55
CA LYS A 117 13.56 -0.32 19.65
C LYS A 117 12.07 -0.66 19.73
N THR A 118 11.43 -0.42 20.87
CA THR A 118 10.03 -0.75 21.15
C THR A 118 9.05 0.39 20.89
N GLU A 119 9.54 1.61 20.77
CA GLU A 119 8.75 2.81 20.53
C GLU A 119 8.60 3.08 19.04
N LYS A 120 7.51 3.71 18.64
CA LYS A 120 7.25 4.13 17.26
C LYS A 120 7.82 5.52 17.06
N HIS A 121 8.50 5.70 15.95
CA HIS A 121 9.13 6.98 15.61
C HIS A 121 8.71 7.45 14.23
N ASN A 122 8.69 8.77 14.06
CA ASN A 122 8.54 9.46 12.78
C ASN A 122 9.86 10.14 12.45
N ILE A 123 10.47 9.80 11.30
CA ILE A 123 11.78 10.32 10.92
C ILE A 123 11.68 10.92 9.53
N ASP A 124 12.15 12.16 9.40
CA ASP A 124 12.32 12.87 8.15
C ASP A 124 13.78 13.26 7.96
N VAL A 125 14.27 13.13 6.73
CA VAL A 125 15.57 13.69 6.32
C VAL A 125 15.37 15.13 5.86
N VAL A 126 16.13 16.05 6.40
CA VAL A 126 16.12 17.45 5.94
C VAL A 126 16.93 17.57 4.66
N ILE A 127 16.25 17.86 3.56
CA ILE A 127 16.85 17.96 2.24
C ILE A 127 17.38 19.38 2.00
N ASP A 128 16.53 20.39 2.26
CA ASP A 128 16.89 21.79 2.03
C ASP A 128 16.11 22.71 2.98
N ARG A 129 16.63 23.92 3.14
CA ARG A 129 15.95 25.04 3.81
C ARG A 129 15.88 26.19 2.83
N VAL A 130 14.69 26.61 2.49
CA VAL A 130 14.43 27.61 1.47
C VAL A 130 13.51 28.71 2.00
N LYS A 131 13.54 29.85 1.35
CA LYS A 131 12.64 30.96 1.59
C LYS A 131 11.86 31.21 0.30
N VAL A 132 10.54 31.22 0.37
CA VAL A 132 9.68 31.37 -0.80
C VAL A 132 10.00 32.68 -1.53
N ARG A 133 10.44 32.58 -2.79
CA ARG A 133 10.74 33.68 -3.71
C ARG A 133 10.52 33.24 -5.14
N ALA A 134 10.29 34.18 -6.02
CA ALA A 134 10.02 33.89 -7.43
C ALA A 134 11.17 33.19 -8.17
N ASP A 135 12.43 33.40 -7.75
CA ASP A 135 13.63 32.82 -8.33
C ASP A 135 13.98 31.41 -7.81
N LEU A 136 13.15 30.88 -6.91
CA LEU A 136 13.42 29.61 -6.23
C LEU A 136 13.06 28.36 -7.07
N GLN A 137 12.35 28.50 -8.17
CA GLN A 137 11.70 27.41 -8.90
C GLN A 137 12.64 26.23 -9.20
N GLN A 138 13.81 26.49 -9.76
CA GLN A 138 14.75 25.43 -10.12
C GLN A 138 15.31 24.71 -8.89
N ARG A 139 15.79 25.46 -7.90
CA ARG A 139 16.32 24.88 -6.66
C ARG A 139 15.27 24.06 -5.90
N LEU A 140 14.04 24.55 -5.89
CA LEU A 140 12.92 23.84 -5.24
C LEU A 140 12.60 22.53 -5.96
N ALA A 141 12.62 22.53 -7.30
CA ALA A 141 12.42 21.31 -8.09
C ALA A 141 13.52 20.28 -7.78
N GLU A 142 14.79 20.68 -7.76
CA GLU A 142 15.91 19.80 -7.41
C GLU A 142 15.80 19.25 -5.98
N SER A 143 15.37 20.07 -5.02
CA SER A 143 15.15 19.67 -3.63
C SER A 143 13.99 18.69 -3.49
N ILE A 144 12.88 18.91 -4.18
CA ILE A 144 11.71 18.01 -4.21
C ILE A 144 12.08 16.68 -4.87
N GLU A 145 12.81 16.68 -6.00
CA GLU A 145 13.29 15.46 -6.65
C GLU A 145 14.21 14.65 -5.73
N ALA A 146 15.13 15.33 -5.04
CA ALA A 146 16.00 14.68 -4.05
C ALA A 146 15.20 14.08 -2.89
N ALA A 147 14.19 14.80 -2.38
CA ALA A 147 13.29 14.30 -1.34
C ALA A 147 12.49 13.08 -1.80
N LEU A 148 11.93 13.12 -3.02
CA LEU A 148 11.20 12.00 -3.60
C LEU A 148 12.08 10.76 -3.78
N ARG A 149 13.32 10.93 -4.24
CA ARG A 149 14.29 9.85 -4.42
C ARG A 149 14.61 9.15 -3.11
N ILE A 150 14.82 9.90 -2.04
CA ILE A 150 15.07 9.36 -0.69
C ILE A 150 13.81 8.72 -0.12
N GLY A 151 12.69 9.42 -0.20
CA GLY A 151 11.39 8.91 0.22
C GLY A 151 10.89 7.71 -0.59
N SER A 152 11.51 7.38 -1.73
CA SER A 152 11.15 6.23 -2.58
C SER A 152 11.92 4.94 -2.25
N GLY A 153 12.71 4.91 -1.17
CA GLY A 153 13.28 3.67 -0.66
C GLY A 153 14.77 3.46 -0.93
N VAL A 154 15.58 4.48 -0.88
CA VAL A 154 17.01 4.30 -0.70
C VAL A 154 17.23 3.63 0.67
N GLY A 155 17.62 2.36 0.67
CA GLY A 155 17.86 1.58 1.90
C GLY A 155 16.72 0.67 2.35
N GLY A 156 15.74 0.31 1.50
CA GLY A 156 14.70 -0.69 1.83
C GLY A 156 13.60 -0.18 2.78
N HIS A 157 13.52 1.14 2.98
CA HIS A 157 12.47 1.77 3.76
C HIS A 157 11.25 2.09 2.89
N ASP A 158 10.05 2.18 3.48
CA ASP A 158 8.78 2.34 2.78
C ASP A 158 8.75 3.58 1.89
N GLY A 159 9.23 3.40 0.67
CA GLY A 159 9.29 4.45 -0.33
C GLY A 159 7.92 4.87 -0.83
N ASN A 160 7.23 5.72 -0.10
CA ASN A 160 5.92 6.23 -0.50
C ASN A 160 5.99 7.42 -1.46
N GLY A 161 7.19 7.82 -1.93
CA GLY A 161 7.35 8.96 -2.84
C GLY A 161 6.73 10.24 -2.29
N ARG A 162 6.94 10.54 -1.01
CA ARG A 162 6.38 11.69 -0.29
C ARG A 162 7.44 12.75 -0.05
N VAL A 163 7.00 14.01 -0.09
CA VAL A 163 7.76 15.19 0.31
C VAL A 163 6.92 15.99 1.27
N LEU A 164 7.55 16.52 2.31
CA LEU A 164 6.91 17.39 3.27
C LEU A 164 7.60 18.77 3.22
N ALA A 165 6.83 19.82 2.97
CA ALA A 165 7.27 21.20 3.16
C ALA A 165 6.74 21.71 4.49
N LEU A 166 7.66 21.95 5.43
CA LEU A 166 7.33 22.42 6.77
C LEU A 166 7.59 23.93 6.87
N GLU A 167 6.57 24.71 7.19
CA GLU A 167 6.74 26.11 7.54
C GLU A 167 7.44 26.24 8.90
N MET A 168 8.60 26.86 8.90
CA MET A 168 9.45 26.91 10.11
C MET A 168 8.89 27.83 11.19
N ASP A 169 8.12 28.85 10.80
CA ASP A 169 7.60 29.87 11.72
C ASP A 169 6.22 29.46 12.31
N THR A 170 5.38 28.75 11.54
CA THR A 170 4.02 28.33 11.94
C THR A 170 3.94 26.87 12.36
N GLY A 171 4.87 26.03 11.91
CA GLY A 171 4.82 24.59 12.07
C GLY A 171 3.81 23.90 11.15
N GLN A 172 3.21 24.63 10.19
CA GLN A 172 2.27 24.05 9.24
C GLN A 172 3.00 23.11 8.26
N GLU A 173 2.41 21.95 8.04
CA GLU A 173 2.95 20.92 7.16
C GLU A 173 2.14 20.82 5.87
N HIS A 174 2.83 20.88 4.73
CA HIS A 174 2.28 20.66 3.41
C HIS A 174 2.84 19.35 2.86
N LEU A 175 1.98 18.32 2.80
CA LEU A 175 2.37 17.00 2.34
C LEU A 175 2.08 16.85 0.84
N PHE A 176 3.09 16.47 0.08
CA PHE A 176 3.03 16.17 -1.34
C PHE A 176 3.39 14.71 -1.58
N SER A 177 2.86 14.12 -2.66
CA SER A 177 3.19 12.75 -3.04
C SER A 177 3.23 12.59 -4.55
N SER A 178 4.27 11.92 -5.04
CA SER A 178 4.37 11.49 -6.44
C SER A 178 3.56 10.21 -6.72
N LYS A 179 3.03 9.57 -5.69
CA LYS A 179 2.15 8.40 -5.78
C LYS A 179 0.76 8.75 -5.24
N PHE A 180 -0.24 7.96 -5.59
CA PHE A 180 -1.57 8.07 -4.99
C PHE A 180 -1.50 7.73 -3.49
N ALA A 181 -1.37 8.73 -2.64
CA ALA A 181 -1.17 8.54 -1.21
C ALA A 181 -2.20 9.29 -0.37
N CYS A 182 -2.60 8.67 0.75
CA CYS A 182 -3.48 9.30 1.72
C CYS A 182 -2.70 10.37 2.52
N PRO A 183 -3.25 11.58 2.70
CA PRO A 183 -2.59 12.61 3.50
C PRO A 183 -2.55 12.29 5.00
N VAL A 184 -3.41 11.39 5.48
CA VAL A 184 -3.57 11.09 6.91
C VAL A 184 -2.80 9.84 7.34
N CYS A 185 -2.84 8.77 6.53
CA CYS A 185 -2.18 7.50 6.86
C CYS A 185 -1.11 7.12 5.84
N SER A 186 -0.47 5.98 6.04
CA SER A 186 0.57 5.47 5.13
C SER A 186 0.03 4.73 3.91
N TYR A 187 -1.31 4.61 3.75
CA TYR A 187 -1.90 3.96 2.60
C TYR A 187 -1.55 4.69 1.30
N SER A 188 -0.99 3.98 0.35
CA SER A 188 -0.63 4.53 -0.96
C SER A 188 -0.74 3.47 -2.06
N LEU A 189 -1.07 3.93 -3.27
CA LEU A 189 -1.03 3.14 -4.49
C LEU A 189 0.11 3.65 -5.36
N ALA A 190 0.92 2.74 -5.89
CA ALA A 190 2.05 3.11 -6.73
C ALA A 190 1.56 3.70 -8.06
N GLU A 191 0.65 3.00 -8.71
CA GLU A 191 0.08 3.37 -10.01
C GLU A 191 -1.31 2.73 -10.15
N LEU A 192 -2.21 3.40 -10.87
CA LEU A 192 -3.51 2.83 -11.22
C LEU A 192 -3.38 2.05 -12.53
N GLU A 193 -3.15 0.76 -12.40
CA GLU A 193 -3.09 -0.15 -13.54
C GLU A 193 -4.39 -0.95 -13.69
N PRO A 194 -4.79 -1.33 -14.93
CA PRO A 194 -5.96 -2.19 -15.15
C PRO A 194 -5.89 -3.53 -14.40
N ARG A 195 -4.67 -3.99 -14.06
CA ARG A 195 -4.45 -5.24 -13.30
C ARG A 195 -4.94 -5.17 -11.86
N LEU A 196 -4.98 -3.97 -11.25
CA LEU A 196 -5.52 -3.74 -9.90
C LEU A 196 -7.03 -4.02 -9.82
N PHE A 197 -7.74 -3.89 -10.95
CA PHE A 197 -9.19 -4.11 -11.04
C PHE A 197 -9.53 -5.51 -11.55
N SER A 198 -8.55 -6.40 -11.69
CA SER A 198 -8.75 -7.76 -12.18
C SER A 198 -8.67 -8.77 -11.05
N PHE A 199 -9.76 -9.46 -10.78
CA PHE A 199 -9.78 -10.58 -9.83
C PHE A 199 -9.00 -11.81 -10.30
N ASN A 200 -8.53 -11.84 -11.57
CA ASN A 200 -7.65 -12.85 -12.13
C ASN A 200 -6.15 -12.49 -12.00
N SER A 201 -5.84 -11.31 -11.50
CA SER A 201 -4.47 -10.86 -11.28
C SER A 201 -4.14 -10.89 -9.79
N PRO A 202 -2.96 -11.37 -9.37
CA PRO A 202 -2.55 -11.32 -7.96
C PRO A 202 -2.60 -9.92 -7.35
N MET A 203 -2.46 -8.86 -8.17
CA MET A 203 -2.53 -7.47 -7.72
C MET A 203 -3.95 -7.02 -7.35
N GLY A 204 -4.98 -7.57 -7.99
CA GLY A 204 -6.37 -7.17 -7.80
C GLY A 204 -7.24 -8.26 -7.18
N ALA A 205 -6.74 -9.48 -7.07
CA ALA A 205 -7.46 -10.58 -6.47
C ALA A 205 -7.57 -10.42 -4.94
N CYS A 206 -8.70 -10.83 -4.39
CA CYS A 206 -8.87 -10.90 -2.95
C CYS A 206 -7.87 -11.90 -2.35
N PRO A 207 -7.00 -11.51 -1.40
CA PRO A 207 -6.00 -12.42 -0.82
C PRO A 207 -6.60 -13.57 -0.01
N ALA A 208 -7.88 -13.47 0.38
CA ALA A 208 -8.55 -14.53 1.15
C ALA A 208 -9.11 -15.65 0.26
N CYS A 209 -9.43 -15.37 -1.02
CA CYS A 209 -10.07 -16.35 -1.92
C CYS A 209 -9.44 -16.39 -3.32
N ASP A 210 -8.30 -15.71 -3.53
CA ASP A 210 -7.58 -15.63 -4.81
C ASP A 210 -8.48 -15.25 -6.01
N GLY A 211 -9.46 -14.38 -5.76
CA GLY A 211 -10.42 -13.93 -6.77
C GLY A 211 -11.52 -14.94 -7.12
N ILE A 212 -11.66 -16.04 -6.38
CA ILE A 212 -12.67 -17.08 -6.64
C ILE A 212 -14.04 -16.69 -6.04
N GLY A 213 -14.07 -15.78 -5.03
CA GLY A 213 -15.29 -15.35 -4.36
C GLY A 213 -15.78 -16.31 -3.28
N GLN A 214 -15.16 -17.47 -3.14
CA GLN A 214 -15.49 -18.49 -2.13
C GLN A 214 -14.22 -19.14 -1.60
N ARG A 215 -14.26 -19.66 -0.40
CA ARG A 215 -13.20 -20.47 0.21
C ARG A 215 -13.74 -21.83 0.55
N GLU A 216 -12.95 -22.84 0.24
CA GLU A 216 -13.18 -24.17 0.78
C GLU A 216 -12.59 -24.23 2.19
N VAL A 217 -13.39 -24.62 3.14
CA VAL A 217 -12.97 -24.82 4.53
C VAL A 217 -13.41 -26.19 5.02
N PHE A 218 -12.59 -26.80 5.84
CA PHE A 218 -13.01 -27.99 6.55
C PHE A 218 -14.01 -27.58 7.64
N ASP A 219 -15.24 -28.10 7.55
CA ASP A 219 -16.23 -27.91 8.60
C ASP A 219 -15.94 -28.89 9.76
N PRO A 220 -15.55 -28.38 10.94
CA PRO A 220 -15.23 -29.25 12.09
C PRO A 220 -16.38 -30.19 12.47
N ALA A 221 -17.65 -29.74 12.34
CA ALA A 221 -18.82 -30.54 12.66
C ALA A 221 -19.01 -31.68 11.66
N ARG A 222 -18.53 -31.54 10.43
CA ARG A 222 -18.58 -32.61 9.42
C ARG A 222 -17.38 -33.54 9.50
N VAL A 223 -16.21 -33.02 9.90
CA VAL A 223 -14.99 -33.81 10.07
C VAL A 223 -15.12 -34.69 11.32
N VAL A 224 -15.56 -34.12 12.46
CA VAL A 224 -15.79 -34.84 13.72
C VAL A 224 -17.22 -35.33 13.73
N ALA A 225 -17.43 -36.47 13.06
CA ALA A 225 -18.79 -37.04 12.95
C ALA A 225 -19.38 -37.51 14.29
N PHE A 226 -18.52 -37.88 15.24
CA PHE A 226 -18.93 -38.39 16.56
C PHE A 226 -18.16 -37.67 17.67
N PRO A 227 -18.55 -36.47 18.08
CA PRO A 227 -17.79 -35.61 19.02
C PRO A 227 -17.68 -36.19 20.44
N THR A 228 -18.52 -37.17 20.78
CA THR A 228 -18.47 -37.86 22.08
C THR A 228 -17.44 -38.98 22.12
N LEU A 229 -16.90 -39.41 20.99
CA LEU A 229 -15.90 -40.45 20.91
C LEU A 229 -14.48 -39.87 20.92
N SER A 230 -13.53 -40.68 21.40
CA SER A 230 -12.10 -40.36 21.23
C SER A 230 -11.69 -40.55 19.76
N LEU A 231 -10.56 -39.95 19.35
CA LEU A 231 -10.00 -40.17 18.02
C LEU A 231 -9.77 -41.65 17.73
N ALA A 232 -9.20 -42.36 18.72
CA ALA A 232 -8.95 -43.80 18.63
C ALA A 232 -10.22 -44.62 18.47
N SER A 233 -11.34 -44.13 18.98
CA SER A 233 -12.67 -44.82 18.94
C SER A 233 -13.50 -44.41 17.72
N GLY A 234 -13.00 -43.49 16.88
CA GLY A 234 -13.67 -43.12 15.63
C GLY A 234 -14.42 -41.80 15.66
N ALA A 235 -14.01 -40.82 16.46
CA ALA A 235 -14.56 -39.45 16.40
C ALA A 235 -14.56 -38.89 14.96
N ILE A 236 -13.54 -39.21 14.19
CA ILE A 236 -13.46 -38.94 12.75
C ILE A 236 -13.71 -40.27 12.02
N LYS A 237 -14.72 -40.30 11.16
CA LYS A 237 -15.12 -41.49 10.43
C LYS A 237 -14.00 -42.02 9.54
N GLY A 238 -13.60 -43.27 9.76
CA GLY A 238 -12.55 -43.95 9.00
C GLY A 238 -11.13 -43.66 9.47
N TRP A 239 -10.96 -42.89 10.55
CA TRP A 239 -9.66 -42.56 11.16
C TRP A 239 -9.49 -43.18 12.56
N ASP A 240 -10.10 -44.34 12.75
CA ASP A 240 -10.00 -45.10 13.97
C ASP A 240 -8.89 -46.19 13.89
N ARG A 241 -8.65 -46.86 15.01
CA ARG A 241 -7.61 -47.92 15.11
C ARG A 241 -7.76 -49.07 14.12
N ARG A 242 -8.98 -49.28 13.57
CA ARG A 242 -9.21 -50.35 12.56
C ARG A 242 -8.62 -49.96 11.19
N ASN A 243 -8.40 -48.68 10.96
CA ASN A 243 -7.71 -48.19 9.77
C ASN A 243 -6.28 -47.70 10.17
N GLY A 244 -5.36 -48.63 10.25
CA GLY A 244 -4.01 -48.34 10.72
C GLY A 244 -3.25 -47.28 9.93
N TYR A 245 -3.55 -47.15 8.64
CA TYR A 245 -2.92 -46.15 7.77
C TYR A 245 -3.31 -44.70 8.18
N TYR A 246 -4.60 -44.40 8.27
CA TYR A 246 -5.03 -43.08 8.67
C TYR A 246 -4.84 -42.80 10.16
N PHE A 247 -4.93 -43.84 10.99
CA PHE A 247 -4.75 -43.67 12.43
C PHE A 247 -3.29 -43.28 12.76
N ALA A 248 -2.31 -43.81 12.06
CA ALA A 248 -0.89 -43.45 12.22
C ALA A 248 -0.58 -41.99 11.83
N MET A 249 -1.47 -41.32 11.11
CA MET A 249 -1.34 -39.87 10.81
C MET A 249 -1.83 -38.99 11.95
N LEU A 250 -2.48 -39.55 12.98
CA LEU A 250 -2.98 -38.83 14.16
C LEU A 250 -2.06 -38.94 15.36
N GLU A 251 -1.04 -39.82 15.29
CA GLU A 251 0.02 -39.98 16.26
C GLU A 251 1.23 -39.07 15.94
#